data_9dade316a0f0aa5e2a8c14d9402cdce8
#
_entry.id   9dade316a0f0aa5e2a8c14d9402cdce8
#
_cell.length_a   1.000
_cell.length_b   1.000
_cell.length_c   1.000
_cell.angle_alpha   90.00
_cell.angle_beta   90.00
_cell.angle_gamma   90.00
#
_symmetry.space_group_name_H-M   'P 1'
#
loop_
_entity.id
_entity.type
_entity.pdbx_description
1 polymer ?
#
loop_
_entity_poly.entity_id
_entity_poly.type
_entity_poly.pdbx_seq_one_letter_code
_entity_poly.pdbx_strand_id
1 'polypeptide(L)'
;MKKVSFVIPCYRSEHTLPHVVKEIREKMQELTQYEYDIFLVNDASPDNTMGTIRDLCDKYDNIKGIGFARNFGQHAALMAGLRHSDGDYVVCLDDDGQTPADEVDKLLGKLEEGFDAVYARYEHKQHSAFRNMGSKVNELMT
;
A
#
# COMPACT_ATOMS: atom_id res chain seq x y z
N MET A 1 5.70 -12.68 -15.75
CA MET A 1 5.03 -12.62 -14.45
C MET A 1 4.72 -11.17 -14.11
N LYS A 2 3.47 -10.88 -13.78
CA LYS A 2 3.06 -9.52 -13.42
C LYS A 2 3.57 -9.16 -12.02
N LYS A 3 3.95 -7.92 -11.85
CA LYS A 3 4.43 -7.39 -10.58
C LYS A 3 3.39 -6.46 -9.95
N VAL A 4 3.15 -6.64 -8.66
CA VAL A 4 2.23 -5.81 -7.88
C VAL A 4 3.06 -4.94 -6.93
N SER A 5 2.86 -3.63 -7.00
CA SER A 5 3.46 -2.70 -6.04
C SER A 5 2.39 -2.29 -5.03
N PHE A 6 2.64 -2.57 -3.76
CA PHE A 6 1.76 -2.12 -2.68
C PHE A 6 2.27 -0.77 -2.18
N VAL A 7 1.39 0.20 -2.02
CA VAL A 7 1.72 1.52 -1.49
C VAL A 7 0.92 1.75 -0.22
N ILE A 8 1.61 2.01 0.87
CA ILE A 8 1.00 2.18 2.19
C ILE A 8 1.44 3.51 2.78
N PRO A 9 0.58 4.54 2.78
CA PRO A 9 0.87 5.76 3.51
C PRO A 9 0.87 5.46 5.00
N CYS A 10 1.91 5.89 5.71
CA CYS A 10 2.11 5.56 7.12
C CYS A 10 2.12 6.80 7.99
N TYR A 11 1.29 6.79 9.03
CA TYR A 11 1.28 7.84 10.03
C TYR A 11 0.80 7.25 11.35
N ARG A 12 1.62 7.35 12.40
CA ARG A 12 1.35 6.77 13.72
C ARG A 12 1.08 5.27 13.64
N SER A 13 1.91 4.58 12.88
CA SER A 13 1.70 3.17 12.58
C SER A 13 2.85 2.26 13.03
N GLU A 14 3.66 2.71 14.01
CA GLU A 14 4.81 1.91 14.45
C GLU A 14 4.43 0.52 14.95
N HIS A 15 3.23 0.36 15.55
CA HIS A 15 2.79 -0.93 16.07
C HIS A 15 1.95 -1.73 15.11
N THR A 16 1.33 -1.10 14.12
CA THR A 16 0.44 -1.78 13.16
C THR A 16 1.17 -2.27 11.91
N LEU A 17 2.22 -1.59 11.49
CA LEU A 17 2.91 -1.92 10.25
C LEU A 17 3.45 -3.34 10.18
N PRO A 18 4.08 -3.90 11.22
CA PRO A 18 4.56 -5.28 11.13
C PRO A 18 3.46 -6.27 10.81
N HIS A 19 2.28 -6.06 11.38
CA HIS A 19 1.13 -6.91 11.15
C HIS A 19 0.60 -6.77 9.72
N VAL A 20 0.48 -5.54 9.23
CA VAL A 20 0.03 -5.26 7.86
C VAL A 20 0.97 -5.91 6.85
N VAL A 21 2.27 -5.74 7.03
CA VAL A 21 3.29 -6.31 6.14
C VAL A 21 3.22 -7.83 6.19
N LYS A 22 3.07 -8.41 7.37
CA LYS A 22 2.96 -9.86 7.53
C LYS A 22 1.77 -10.41 6.75
N GLU A 23 0.61 -9.77 6.86
CA GLU A 23 -0.58 -10.20 6.14
C GLU A 23 -0.40 -10.13 4.62
N ILE A 24 0.22 -9.07 4.13
CA ILE A 24 0.50 -8.94 2.70
C ILE A 24 1.44 -10.06 2.24
N ARG A 25 2.50 -10.30 3.00
CA ARG A 25 3.48 -11.33 2.64
C ARG A 25 2.87 -12.72 2.62
N GLU A 26 2.05 -13.03 3.62
CA GLU A 26 1.35 -14.33 3.67
C GLU A 26 0.41 -14.48 2.49
N LYS A 27 -0.34 -13.43 2.15
CA LYS A 27 -1.27 -13.47 1.03
C LYS A 27 -0.53 -13.64 -0.31
N MET A 28 0.58 -12.92 -0.49
CA MET A 28 1.33 -13.01 -1.73
C MET A 28 2.08 -14.33 -1.87
N GLN A 29 2.34 -15.04 -0.78
CA GLN A 29 2.86 -16.41 -0.86
C GLN A 29 1.83 -17.38 -1.46
N GLU A 30 0.55 -17.09 -1.30
CA GLU A 30 -0.51 -17.88 -1.92
C GLU A 30 -0.70 -17.53 -3.39
N LEU A 31 -0.39 -16.29 -3.77
CA LEU A 31 -0.60 -15.78 -5.13
C LEU A 31 0.71 -15.83 -5.92
N THR A 32 1.16 -17.03 -6.20
CA THR A 32 2.49 -17.28 -6.79
C THR A 32 2.66 -16.78 -8.20
N GLN A 33 1.55 -16.42 -8.86
CA GLN A 33 1.61 -15.87 -10.22
C GLN A 33 2.07 -14.41 -10.27
N TYR A 34 2.25 -13.78 -9.11
CA TYR A 34 2.69 -12.38 -9.03
C TYR A 34 4.02 -12.27 -8.32
N GLU A 35 4.84 -11.35 -8.80
CA GLU A 35 5.93 -10.76 -8.02
C GLU A 35 5.36 -9.54 -7.29
N TYR A 36 6.00 -9.10 -6.22
CA TYR A 36 5.51 -7.92 -5.50
C TYR A 36 6.62 -7.18 -4.77
N ASP A 37 6.37 -5.89 -4.52
CA ASP A 37 7.13 -5.10 -3.59
C ASP A 37 6.16 -4.23 -2.76
N ILE A 38 6.70 -3.65 -1.69
CA ILE A 38 5.90 -2.84 -0.77
C ILE A 38 6.63 -1.52 -0.55
N PHE A 39 5.92 -0.42 -0.77
CA PHE A 39 6.42 0.92 -0.51
C PHE A 39 5.72 1.49 0.73
N LEU A 40 6.49 1.74 1.77
CA LEU A 40 6.00 2.31 3.02
C LEU A 40 6.41 3.77 3.05
N VAL A 41 5.43 4.67 3.02
CA VAL A 41 5.68 6.10 2.95
C VAL A 41 5.36 6.74 4.28
N ASN A 42 6.38 7.17 5.01
CA ASN A 42 6.20 7.84 6.30
C ASN A 42 5.90 9.33 6.08
N ASP A 43 4.70 9.74 6.47
CA ASP A 43 4.25 11.13 6.35
C ASP A 43 4.67 11.94 7.60
N ALA A 44 5.95 11.86 7.95
CA ALA A 44 6.55 12.57 9.09
C ALA A 44 5.83 12.28 10.40
N SER A 45 5.62 11.00 10.69
CA SER A 45 4.96 10.59 11.92
C SER A 45 5.79 10.98 13.14
N PRO A 46 5.17 11.45 14.25
CA PRO A 46 5.90 11.84 15.44
C PRO A 46 6.39 10.67 16.30
N ASP A 47 5.84 9.47 16.06
CA ASP A 47 6.25 8.27 16.78
C ASP A 47 7.43 7.59 16.09
N ASN A 48 7.73 6.34 16.43
CA ASN A 48 8.82 5.58 15.83
C ASN A 48 8.41 4.82 14.55
N THR A 49 7.45 5.33 13.81
CA THR A 49 7.03 4.71 12.55
C THR A 49 8.21 4.54 11.59
N MET A 50 9.07 5.54 11.46
CA MET A 50 10.22 5.44 10.55
C MET A 50 11.20 4.34 10.99
N GLY A 51 11.39 4.17 12.29
CA GLY A 51 12.22 3.07 12.80
C GLY A 51 11.66 1.72 12.43
N THR A 52 10.36 1.55 12.57
CA THR A 52 9.67 0.32 12.16
C THR A 52 9.84 0.08 10.66
N ILE A 53 9.70 1.12 9.84
CA ILE A 53 9.90 1.02 8.38
C ILE A 53 11.32 0.56 8.06
N ARG A 54 12.32 1.16 8.71
CA ARG A 54 13.72 0.77 8.49
C ARG A 54 13.97 -0.68 8.85
N ASP A 55 13.41 -1.14 9.97
CA ASP A 55 13.55 -2.53 10.39
C ASP A 55 12.95 -3.49 9.35
N LEU A 56 11.80 -3.14 8.81
CA LEU A 56 11.15 -3.96 7.79
C LEU A 56 11.93 -3.96 6.49
N CYS A 57 12.50 -2.82 6.11
CA CYS A 57 13.35 -2.73 4.91
C CYS A 57 14.63 -3.57 5.06
N ASP A 58 15.21 -3.60 6.26
CA ASP A 58 16.40 -4.41 6.53
C ASP A 58 16.07 -5.89 6.51
N LYS A 59 14.87 -6.25 6.94
CA LYS A 59 14.46 -7.65 7.06
C LYS A 59 14.04 -8.25 5.71
N TYR A 60 13.46 -7.45 4.82
CA TYR A 60 12.91 -7.93 3.56
C TYR A 60 13.41 -7.07 2.39
N ASP A 61 13.97 -7.71 1.38
CA ASP A 61 14.57 -7.03 0.23
C ASP A 61 13.55 -6.29 -0.63
N ASN A 62 12.30 -6.72 -0.60
CA ASN A 62 11.26 -6.15 -1.44
C ASN A 62 10.41 -5.10 -0.73
N ILE A 63 10.88 -4.59 0.40
CA ILE A 63 10.22 -3.49 1.10
C ILE A 63 11.09 -2.24 0.98
N LYS A 64 10.47 -1.15 0.52
CA LYS A 64 11.13 0.14 0.31
C LYS A 64 10.49 1.18 1.21
N GLY A 65 11.30 2.03 1.79
CA GLY A 65 10.85 3.09 2.67
C GLY A 65 11.05 4.46 2.06
N ILE A 66 10.07 5.33 2.23
CA ILE A 66 10.14 6.73 1.82
C ILE A 66 9.74 7.56 3.04
N GLY A 67 10.53 8.57 3.37
CA GLY A 67 10.23 9.44 4.50
C GLY A 67 10.10 10.89 4.08
N PHE A 68 9.07 11.56 4.58
CA PHE A 68 8.90 13.00 4.38
C PHE A 68 9.52 13.77 5.53
N ALA A 69 10.07 14.94 5.24
CA ALA A 69 10.65 15.82 6.24
C ALA A 69 9.59 16.47 7.14
N ARG A 70 8.37 16.58 6.63
CA ARG A 70 7.24 17.12 7.40
C ARG A 70 5.95 16.49 6.89
N ASN A 71 4.87 16.65 7.64
CA ASN A 71 3.57 16.09 7.28
C ASN A 71 2.99 16.84 6.08
N PHE A 72 2.74 16.13 5.00
CA PHE A 72 2.11 16.66 3.79
C PHE A 72 0.72 16.06 3.57
N GLY A 73 0.31 15.09 4.37
CA GLY A 73 -0.98 14.43 4.25
C GLY A 73 -0.93 13.10 3.52
N GLN A 74 -1.96 12.31 3.74
CA GLN A 74 -2.08 10.96 3.16
C GLN A 74 -2.03 10.98 1.64
N HIS A 75 -2.62 11.99 1.03
CA HIS A 75 -2.65 12.13 -0.42
C HIS A 75 -1.24 12.28 -0.99
N ALA A 76 -0.42 13.13 -0.37
CA ALA A 76 0.96 13.32 -0.81
C ALA A 76 1.78 12.04 -0.63
N ALA A 77 1.56 11.31 0.47
CA ALA A 77 2.24 10.05 0.71
C ALA A 77 1.86 9.02 -0.36
N LEU A 78 0.59 8.94 -0.69
CA LEU A 78 0.11 8.06 -1.75
C LEU A 78 0.77 8.39 -3.08
N MET A 79 0.83 9.67 -3.43
CA MET A 79 1.45 10.09 -4.69
C MET A 79 2.95 9.78 -4.73
N ALA A 80 3.64 9.96 -3.61
CA ALA A 80 5.06 9.63 -3.54
C ALA A 80 5.30 8.12 -3.77
N GLY A 81 4.48 7.29 -3.15
CA GLY A 81 4.56 5.84 -3.35
C GLY A 81 4.28 5.46 -4.80
N LEU A 82 3.28 6.07 -5.41
CA LEU A 82 2.94 5.81 -6.80
C LEU A 82 4.08 6.18 -7.75
N ARG A 83 4.72 7.31 -7.50
CA ARG A 83 5.86 7.76 -8.34
C ARG A 83 7.05 6.83 -8.26
N HIS A 84 7.28 6.21 -7.12
CA HIS A 84 8.42 5.31 -6.94
C HIS A 84 8.10 3.87 -7.32
N SER A 85 6.83 3.51 -7.42
CA SER A 85 6.43 2.16 -7.76
C SER A 85 6.68 1.86 -9.23
N ASP A 86 7.06 0.62 -9.52
CA ASP A 86 7.33 0.17 -10.88
C ASP A 86 6.56 -1.11 -11.24
N GLY A 87 5.58 -1.48 -10.43
CA GLY A 87 4.77 -2.67 -10.69
C GLY A 87 3.83 -2.50 -11.88
N ASP A 88 3.45 -3.61 -12.46
CA ASP A 88 2.42 -3.62 -13.51
C ASP A 88 1.08 -3.20 -12.93
N TYR A 89 0.85 -3.53 -11.67
CA TYR A 89 -0.33 -3.14 -10.92
C TYR A 89 0.09 -2.44 -9.65
N VAL A 90 -0.71 -1.48 -9.20
CA VAL A 90 -0.47 -0.79 -7.93
C VAL A 90 -1.69 -0.95 -7.03
N VAL A 91 -1.45 -1.41 -5.81
CA VAL A 91 -2.49 -1.58 -4.80
C VAL A 91 -2.14 -0.68 -3.63
N CYS A 92 -3.04 0.23 -3.29
CA CYS A 92 -2.85 1.14 -2.16
C CYS A 92 -3.67 0.65 -0.98
N LEU A 93 -3.05 0.50 0.17
CA LEU A 93 -3.68 0.01 1.39
C LEU A 93 -3.47 0.99 2.53
N ASP A 94 -4.38 0.96 3.51
CA ASP A 94 -4.21 1.72 4.74
C ASP A 94 -3.23 1.02 5.68
N ASP A 95 -2.66 1.78 6.61
CA ASP A 95 -1.62 1.31 7.53
C ASP A 95 -2.16 0.82 8.87
N ASP A 96 -3.47 0.80 9.05
CA ASP A 96 -4.10 0.49 10.34
C ASP A 96 -4.44 -0.99 10.52
N GLY A 97 -4.17 -1.80 9.53
CA GLY A 97 -4.40 -3.24 9.60
C GLY A 97 -5.85 -3.65 9.48
N GLN A 98 -6.73 -2.73 9.09
CA GLN A 98 -8.15 -3.03 8.98
C GLN A 98 -8.55 -3.64 7.64
N THR A 99 -7.65 -3.63 6.67
CA THR A 99 -7.92 -4.24 5.38
C THR A 99 -7.73 -5.75 5.50
N PRO A 100 -8.80 -6.55 5.35
CA PRO A 100 -8.65 -8.01 5.42
C PRO A 100 -7.77 -8.54 4.28
N ALA A 101 -7.06 -9.61 4.53
CA ALA A 101 -6.24 -10.26 3.51
C ALA A 101 -7.05 -10.62 2.26
N ASP A 102 -8.32 -10.96 2.41
CA ASP A 102 -9.21 -11.30 1.31
C ASP A 102 -9.42 -10.13 0.33
N GLU A 103 -9.28 -8.89 0.81
CA GLU A 103 -9.43 -7.72 -0.04
C GLU A 103 -8.35 -7.65 -1.11
N VAL A 104 -7.17 -8.19 -0.85
CA VAL A 104 -6.08 -8.21 -1.83
C VAL A 104 -6.51 -8.98 -3.09
N ASP A 105 -7.17 -10.11 -2.94
CA ASP A 105 -7.69 -10.88 -4.07
C ASP A 105 -8.68 -10.06 -4.90
N LYS A 106 -9.58 -9.36 -4.23
CA LYS A 106 -10.59 -8.52 -4.89
C LYS A 106 -9.95 -7.36 -5.62
N LEU A 107 -8.93 -6.75 -5.01
CA LEU A 107 -8.22 -5.63 -5.61
C LEU A 107 -7.47 -6.06 -6.86
N LEU A 108 -6.79 -7.21 -6.80
CA LEU A 108 -6.09 -7.74 -7.96
C LEU A 108 -7.07 -8.11 -9.08
N GLY A 109 -8.24 -8.64 -8.73
CA GLY A 109 -9.29 -8.89 -9.70
C GLY A 109 -9.72 -7.63 -10.44
N LYS A 110 -9.85 -6.51 -9.71
CA LYS A 110 -10.18 -5.22 -10.33
C LYS A 110 -9.08 -4.73 -11.26
N LEU A 111 -7.83 -4.90 -10.88
CA LEU A 111 -6.71 -4.50 -11.73
C LEU A 111 -6.69 -5.30 -13.02
N GLU A 112 -7.00 -6.58 -12.95
CA GLU A 112 -7.07 -7.43 -14.13
C GLU A 112 -8.24 -7.07 -15.05
N GLU A 113 -9.27 -6.39 -14.54
CA GLU A 113 -10.38 -5.87 -15.33
C GLU A 113 -10.04 -4.59 -16.07
N GLY A 114 -8.86 -4.00 -15.85
CA GLY A 114 -8.41 -2.85 -16.61
C GLY A 114 -8.07 -1.61 -15.80
N PHE A 115 -8.05 -1.70 -14.47
CA PHE A 115 -7.57 -0.60 -13.63
C PHE A 115 -6.05 -0.67 -13.51
N ASP A 116 -5.38 0.47 -13.49
CA ASP A 116 -3.92 0.53 -13.30
C ASP A 116 -3.54 0.59 -11.83
N ALA A 117 -4.40 1.15 -11.00
CA ALA A 117 -4.18 1.26 -9.56
C ALA A 117 -5.51 1.14 -8.83
N VAL A 118 -5.47 0.57 -7.64
CA VAL A 118 -6.65 0.42 -6.79
C VAL A 118 -6.28 0.80 -5.36
N TYR A 119 -7.13 1.54 -4.71
CA TYR A 119 -6.96 1.95 -3.32
C TYR A 119 -8.00 1.26 -2.45
N ALA A 120 -7.53 0.48 -1.49
CA ALA A 120 -8.40 -0.12 -0.49
C ALA A 120 -8.38 0.76 0.75
N ARG A 121 -9.51 1.34 1.06
CA ARG A 121 -9.69 2.13 2.26
C ARG A 121 -10.83 1.54 3.05
N TYR A 122 -10.52 1.02 4.21
CA TYR A 122 -11.53 0.42 5.06
C TYR A 122 -12.20 1.49 5.92
N GLU A 123 -13.44 1.80 5.59
CA GLU A 123 -14.28 2.65 6.41
C GLU A 123 -15.59 1.93 6.64
N HIS A 124 -16.31 2.30 7.70
CA HIS A 124 -17.50 1.59 8.15
C HIS A 124 -18.58 1.41 7.10
N LYS A 125 -18.55 2.14 6.03
CA LYS A 125 -19.69 2.21 5.12
C LYS A 125 -19.39 1.79 3.70
N GLN A 126 -18.21 1.21 3.44
CA GLN A 126 -17.73 1.58 2.17
C GLN A 126 -17.14 0.53 1.33
N HIS A 127 -17.88 -0.52 1.08
CA HIS A 127 -17.50 -1.53 0.11
C HIS A 127 -17.44 -1.00 -1.31
N SER A 128 -18.22 0.05 -1.62
CA SER A 128 -18.18 0.64 -2.95
C SER A 128 -17.15 1.74 -3.09
N ALA A 129 -16.60 2.23 -1.97
CA ALA A 129 -15.70 3.39 -1.98
C ALA A 129 -14.41 3.14 -2.74
N PHE A 130 -13.84 1.96 -2.64
CA PHE A 130 -12.57 1.73 -3.31
C PHE A 130 -12.70 1.68 -4.83
N ARG A 131 -13.88 1.36 -5.36
CA ARG A 131 -14.11 1.43 -6.79
C ARG A 131 -14.01 2.88 -7.27
N ASN A 132 -14.58 3.81 -6.50
CA ASN A 132 -14.49 5.24 -6.78
C ASN A 132 -13.06 5.75 -6.53
N MET A 133 -12.39 5.22 -5.52
CA MET A 133 -11.02 5.59 -5.22
C MET A 133 -10.05 5.14 -6.32
N GLY A 134 -10.30 4.00 -6.93
CA GLY A 134 -9.52 3.55 -8.07
C GLY A 134 -9.57 4.57 -9.21
N SER A 135 -10.75 5.08 -9.53
CA SER A 135 -10.90 6.13 -10.54
C SER A 135 -10.14 7.39 -10.15
N LYS A 136 -10.23 7.81 -8.89
CA LYS A 136 -9.51 8.99 -8.42
C LYS A 136 -8.00 8.83 -8.50
N VAL A 137 -7.49 7.66 -8.17
CA VAL A 137 -6.06 7.40 -8.29
C VAL A 137 -5.63 7.51 -9.74
N ASN A 138 -6.39 6.96 -10.66
CA ASN A 138 -6.10 7.10 -12.08
C ASN A 138 -6.11 8.55 -12.54
N GLU A 139 -7.06 9.35 -12.08
CA GLU A 139 -7.09 10.79 -12.38
C GLU A 139 -5.84 11.51 -11.87
N LEU A 140 -5.36 11.13 -10.68
CA LEU A 140 -4.17 11.73 -10.11
C LEU A 140 -2.90 11.36 -10.86
N MET A 141 -2.88 10.20 -11.50
CA MET A 141 -1.73 9.75 -12.27
C MET A 141 -1.67 10.35 -13.66
N THR A 142 -2.76 10.84 -14.14
CA THR A 142 -2.82 11.47 -15.45
C THR A 142 -2.64 12.98 -15.34
#